data_ac1b20d0d9e030cc01fac28dbfe9ce86
#
_entry.id   ac1b20d0d9e030cc01fac28dbfe9ce86
#
_cell.length_a   1.000
_cell.length_b   1.000
_cell.length_c   1.000
_cell.angle_alpha   90.00
_cell.angle_beta   90.00
_cell.angle_gamma   90.00
#
_symmetry.space_group_name_H-M   'P 1'
#
loop_
_entity.id
_entity.type
_entity.pdbx_description
1 polymer ?
#
loop_
_entity_poly.entity_id
_entity_poly.type
_entity_poly.pdbx_seq_one_letter_code
_entity_poly.pdbx_strand_id
1 'polypeptide(L)'
;MVLSREKILDTAYEVLATYGLADLSMRRLAQELHVAPGALYYHVKNKQQLLILLADYILARAPKSMYEEAEPTVEAVRASMIRRGDTLFSLLYPIRECPEVVRLSLTLHPRELKPVVAMAHEFQSLGMGHAEALRRARLLTHTALSLVEEYQTLPLISPQEAVASGDVPLIENAFNRYRRDLQSAIDVMMVVQPQYVQES
;
A
#
# COMPACT_ATOMS: atom_id res chain seq x y z
N MET A 1 -8.23 30.14 -11.01
CA MET A 1 -8.57 28.75 -10.63
C MET A 1 -8.35 28.61 -9.13
N VAL A 2 -9.32 28.10 -8.36
CA VAL A 2 -9.20 27.99 -6.89
C VAL A 2 -8.31 26.80 -6.54
N LEU A 3 -7.27 27.01 -5.73
CA LEU A 3 -6.43 25.96 -5.19
C LEU A 3 -7.25 25.14 -4.17
N SER A 4 -7.26 23.81 -4.34
CA SER A 4 -7.91 22.87 -3.43
C SER A 4 -6.94 21.79 -3.00
N ARG A 5 -7.24 21.10 -1.89
CA ARG A 5 -6.43 19.96 -1.42
C ARG A 5 -6.41 18.83 -2.46
N GLU A 6 -7.53 18.55 -3.09
CA GLU A 6 -7.64 17.53 -4.14
C GLU A 6 -6.67 17.84 -5.31
N LYS A 7 -6.68 19.07 -5.79
CA LYS A 7 -5.78 19.49 -6.86
C LYS A 7 -4.30 19.39 -6.47
N ILE A 8 -3.97 19.70 -5.22
CA ILE A 8 -2.59 19.52 -4.71
C ILE A 8 -2.21 18.06 -4.74
N LEU A 9 -3.13 17.15 -4.35
CA LEU A 9 -2.88 15.72 -4.34
C LEU A 9 -2.82 15.12 -5.76
N ASP A 10 -3.66 15.58 -6.69
CA ASP A 10 -3.55 15.24 -8.11
C ASP A 10 -2.17 15.58 -8.66
N THR A 11 -1.74 16.83 -8.46
CA THR A 11 -0.42 17.27 -8.92
C THR A 11 0.71 16.53 -8.21
N ALA A 12 0.58 16.24 -6.92
CA ALA A 12 1.58 15.47 -6.18
C ALA A 12 1.70 14.04 -6.72
N TYR A 13 0.59 13.43 -7.08
CA TYR A 13 0.55 12.10 -7.72
C TYR A 13 1.24 12.12 -9.09
N GLU A 14 0.96 13.13 -9.92
CA GLU A 14 1.59 13.31 -11.23
C GLU A 14 3.12 13.54 -11.10
N VAL A 15 3.55 14.35 -10.13
CA VAL A 15 4.98 14.57 -9.85
C VAL A 15 5.64 13.27 -9.40
N LEU A 16 5.01 12.51 -8.50
CA LEU A 16 5.51 11.20 -8.06
C LEU A 16 5.65 10.25 -9.25
N ALA A 17 4.61 10.15 -10.10
CA ALA A 17 4.59 9.24 -11.23
C ALA A 17 5.63 9.58 -12.31
N THR A 18 5.91 10.87 -12.51
CA THR A 18 6.77 11.35 -13.59
C THR A 18 8.22 11.49 -13.16
N TYR A 19 8.46 12.00 -11.94
CA TYR A 19 9.80 12.42 -11.48
C TYR A 19 10.28 11.66 -10.24
N GLY A 20 9.41 10.88 -9.59
CA GLY A 20 9.72 10.11 -8.40
C GLY A 20 9.62 10.91 -7.10
N LEU A 21 9.87 10.21 -5.99
CA LEU A 21 9.69 10.75 -4.62
C LEU A 21 10.73 11.83 -4.26
N ALA A 22 11.92 11.76 -4.84
CA ALA A 22 12.99 12.75 -4.60
C ALA A 22 12.57 14.15 -5.06
N ASP A 23 11.90 14.25 -6.20
CA ASP A 23 11.41 15.50 -6.77
C ASP A 23 10.11 15.99 -6.11
N LEU A 24 9.42 15.16 -5.37
CA LEU A 24 8.19 15.56 -4.68
C LEU A 24 8.51 16.46 -3.48
N SER A 25 8.38 17.77 -3.69
CA SER A 25 8.61 18.80 -2.68
C SER A 25 7.55 19.88 -2.73
N MET A 26 7.36 20.60 -1.61
CA MET A 26 6.42 21.74 -1.54
C MET A 26 6.76 22.81 -2.58
N ARG A 27 8.06 23.04 -2.83
CA ARG A 27 8.52 24.00 -3.84
C ARG A 27 8.16 23.54 -5.25
N ARG A 28 8.40 22.26 -5.59
CA ARG A 28 8.06 21.71 -6.89
C ARG A 28 6.55 21.79 -7.13
N LEU A 29 5.73 21.42 -6.16
CA LEU A 29 4.28 21.52 -6.28
C LEU A 29 3.78 22.94 -6.50
N ALA A 30 4.37 23.91 -5.81
CA ALA A 30 4.03 25.33 -6.03
C ALA A 30 4.33 25.77 -7.45
N GLN A 31 5.45 25.30 -8.02
CA GLN A 31 5.82 25.58 -9.41
C GLN A 31 4.84 24.95 -10.40
N GLU A 32 4.51 23.67 -10.24
CA GLU A 32 3.56 22.94 -11.12
C GLU A 32 2.16 23.54 -11.05
N LEU A 33 1.73 24.00 -9.88
CA LEU A 33 0.42 24.61 -9.66
C LEU A 33 0.39 26.11 -10.01
N HIS A 34 1.54 26.71 -10.35
CA HIS A 34 1.68 28.14 -10.61
C HIS A 34 1.16 29.04 -9.46
N VAL A 35 1.46 28.65 -8.21
CA VAL A 35 1.07 29.40 -7.01
C VAL A 35 2.28 29.74 -6.15
N ALA A 36 2.12 30.73 -5.27
CA ALA A 36 3.15 30.99 -4.25
C ALA A 36 3.23 29.82 -3.27
N PRO A 37 4.44 29.41 -2.81
CA PRO A 37 4.59 28.32 -1.84
C PRO A 37 3.73 28.47 -0.58
N GLY A 38 3.53 29.71 -0.10
CA GLY A 38 2.68 30.03 1.05
C GLY A 38 1.22 29.58 0.89
N ALA A 39 0.70 29.57 -0.35
CA ALA A 39 -0.67 29.12 -0.62
C ALA A 39 -0.86 27.61 -0.36
N LEU A 40 0.19 26.80 -0.60
CA LEU A 40 0.15 25.37 -0.32
C LEU A 40 0.07 25.08 1.18
N TYR A 41 0.80 25.85 2.00
CA TYR A 41 0.85 25.65 3.45
C TYR A 41 -0.50 25.90 4.14
N TYR A 42 -1.40 26.60 3.49
CA TYR A 42 -2.79 26.72 3.96
C TYR A 42 -3.55 25.38 3.91
N HIS A 43 -3.25 24.56 2.91
CA HIS A 43 -3.92 23.27 2.69
C HIS A 43 -3.15 22.06 3.28
N VAL A 44 -1.82 22.14 3.26
CA VAL A 44 -0.91 21.05 3.67
C VAL A 44 0.27 21.64 4.43
N LYS A 45 0.35 21.34 5.73
CA LYS A 45 1.27 21.99 6.66
C LYS A 45 2.76 21.73 6.38
N ASN A 46 3.10 20.58 5.84
CA ASN A 46 4.48 20.16 5.55
C ASN A 46 4.53 18.97 4.61
N LYS A 47 5.73 18.58 4.15
CA LYS A 47 5.95 17.40 3.28
C LYS A 47 5.43 16.10 3.93
N GLN A 48 5.58 15.94 5.22
CA GLN A 48 5.14 14.72 5.92
C GLN A 48 3.62 14.57 5.83
N GLN A 49 2.86 15.62 6.12
CA GLN A 49 1.40 15.61 5.95
C GLN A 49 1.00 15.40 4.48
N LEU A 50 1.74 15.98 3.53
CA LEU A 50 1.52 15.73 2.11
C LEU A 50 1.61 14.24 1.78
N LEU A 51 2.65 13.55 2.25
CA LEU A 51 2.86 12.13 1.97
C LEU A 51 1.77 11.24 2.58
N ILE A 52 1.30 11.57 3.79
CA ILE A 52 0.17 10.86 4.41
C ILE A 52 -1.10 11.03 3.57
N LEU A 53 -1.43 12.27 3.22
CA LEU A 53 -2.61 12.57 2.39
C LEU A 53 -2.49 11.97 0.99
N LEU A 54 -1.28 11.91 0.43
CA LEU A 54 -1.04 11.29 -0.87
C LEU A 54 -1.20 9.76 -0.80
N ALA A 55 -0.77 9.11 0.28
CA ALA A 55 -1.02 7.69 0.50
C ALA A 55 -2.52 7.39 0.55
N ASP A 56 -3.28 8.17 1.33
CA ASP A 56 -4.74 8.03 1.39
C ASP A 56 -5.39 8.27 0.03
N TYR A 57 -4.92 9.27 -0.71
CA TYR A 57 -5.40 9.60 -2.05
C TYR A 57 -5.12 8.46 -3.06
N ILE A 58 -3.95 7.83 -2.98
CA ILE A 58 -3.60 6.66 -3.80
C ILE A 58 -4.51 5.48 -3.45
N LEU A 59 -4.63 5.16 -2.17
CA LEU A 59 -5.43 4.03 -1.69
C LEU A 59 -6.93 4.23 -1.95
N ALA A 60 -7.43 5.47 -1.97
CA ALA A 60 -8.82 5.77 -2.30
C ALA A 60 -9.19 5.42 -3.75
N ARG A 61 -8.21 5.20 -4.64
CA ARG A 61 -8.44 4.69 -6.01
C ARG A 61 -8.68 3.18 -6.07
N ALA A 62 -8.45 2.47 -4.97
CA ALA A 62 -8.75 1.05 -4.90
C ALA A 62 -10.26 0.80 -5.02
N PRO A 63 -10.68 -0.34 -5.61
CA PRO A 63 -12.07 -0.73 -5.65
C PRO A 63 -12.63 -0.92 -4.25
N LYS A 64 -13.93 -0.69 -4.06
CA LYS A 64 -14.59 -0.83 -2.75
C LYS A 64 -14.38 -2.20 -2.13
N SER A 65 -14.32 -3.26 -2.95
CA SER A 65 -14.05 -4.63 -2.52
C SER A 65 -12.75 -4.81 -1.73
N MET A 66 -11.80 -3.88 -1.85
CA MET A 66 -10.59 -3.86 -1.01
C MET A 66 -10.90 -3.64 0.47
N TYR A 67 -12.02 -2.99 0.78
CA TYR A 67 -12.40 -2.57 2.14
C TYR A 67 -13.58 -3.38 2.70
N GLU A 68 -14.18 -4.25 1.89
CA GLU A 68 -15.27 -5.14 2.31
C GLU A 68 -14.71 -6.25 3.20
N GLU A 69 -15.38 -6.49 4.32
CA GLU A 69 -15.00 -7.56 5.25
C GLU A 69 -15.44 -8.92 4.69
N ALA A 70 -14.62 -9.93 4.89
CA ALA A 70 -14.93 -11.30 4.52
C ALA A 70 -15.81 -11.98 5.58
N GLU A 71 -16.53 -13.03 5.19
CA GLU A 71 -17.15 -13.95 6.12
C GLU A 71 -16.10 -14.48 7.13
N PRO A 72 -16.47 -14.70 8.41
CA PRO A 72 -15.54 -15.09 9.47
C PRO A 72 -15.12 -16.58 9.37
N THR A 73 -14.62 -16.97 8.21
CA THR A 73 -14.02 -18.27 7.95
C THR A 73 -12.57 -18.12 7.51
N VAL A 74 -11.73 -19.09 7.83
CA VAL A 74 -10.31 -19.06 7.48
C VAL A 74 -10.13 -18.93 5.97
N GLU A 75 -10.92 -19.64 5.19
CA GLU A 75 -10.87 -19.63 3.72
C GLU A 75 -11.28 -18.27 3.16
N ALA A 76 -12.36 -17.67 3.66
CA ALA A 76 -12.85 -16.37 3.20
C ALA A 76 -11.89 -15.25 3.57
N VAL A 77 -11.37 -15.23 4.79
CA VAL A 77 -10.38 -14.26 5.25
C VAL A 77 -9.09 -14.40 4.46
N ARG A 78 -8.59 -15.64 4.25
CA ARG A 78 -7.41 -15.87 3.39
C ARG A 78 -7.61 -15.33 1.98
N ALA A 79 -8.75 -15.62 1.36
CA ALA A 79 -9.08 -15.13 0.03
C ALA A 79 -9.16 -13.58 -0.01
N SER A 80 -9.68 -12.97 1.06
CA SER A 80 -9.73 -11.51 1.22
C SER A 80 -8.33 -10.90 1.29
N MET A 81 -7.41 -11.48 2.07
CA MET A 81 -6.02 -11.03 2.16
C MET A 81 -5.31 -11.07 0.80
N ILE A 82 -5.51 -12.16 0.03
CA ILE A 82 -4.97 -12.29 -1.34
C ILE A 82 -5.52 -11.19 -2.24
N ARG A 83 -6.84 -10.98 -2.27
CA ARG A 83 -7.47 -9.92 -3.11
C ARG A 83 -6.95 -8.53 -2.76
N ARG A 84 -6.75 -8.23 -1.47
CA ARG A 84 -6.17 -6.95 -1.03
C ARG A 84 -4.74 -6.80 -1.51
N GLY A 85 -3.94 -7.85 -1.43
CA GLY A 85 -2.58 -7.85 -1.95
C GLY A 85 -2.55 -7.65 -3.46
N ASP A 86 -3.36 -8.38 -4.22
CA ASP A 86 -3.49 -8.23 -5.67
C ASP A 86 -3.88 -6.78 -6.04
N THR A 87 -4.78 -6.18 -5.26
CA THR A 87 -5.19 -4.78 -5.43
C THR A 87 -4.05 -3.81 -5.14
N LEU A 88 -3.29 -4.03 -4.05
CA LEU A 88 -2.12 -3.22 -3.73
C LEU A 88 -1.08 -3.28 -4.84
N PHE A 89 -0.77 -4.47 -5.35
CA PHE A 89 0.14 -4.61 -6.48
C PHE A 89 -0.34 -3.79 -7.69
N SER A 90 -1.58 -4.01 -8.12
CA SER A 90 -2.15 -3.33 -9.29
C SER A 90 -2.16 -1.81 -9.16
N LEU A 91 -2.34 -1.31 -7.93
CA LEU A 91 -2.41 0.11 -7.63
C LEU A 91 -1.02 0.77 -7.54
N LEU A 92 -0.03 0.07 -6.96
CA LEU A 92 1.25 0.66 -6.61
C LEU A 92 2.37 0.33 -7.61
N TYR A 93 2.33 -0.85 -8.23
CA TYR A 93 3.37 -1.32 -9.14
C TYR A 93 3.62 -0.38 -10.34
N PRO A 94 2.57 0.22 -10.98
CA PRO A 94 2.79 1.10 -12.13
C PRO A 94 3.56 2.38 -11.83
N ILE A 95 3.64 2.79 -10.54
CA ILE A 95 4.29 4.03 -10.14
C ILE A 95 5.48 3.73 -9.25
N ARG A 96 6.66 3.97 -9.77
CA ARG A 96 7.91 3.80 -9.03
C ARG A 96 7.88 4.59 -7.71
N GLU A 97 8.44 4.00 -6.65
CA GLU A 97 8.50 4.58 -5.30
C GLU A 97 7.13 4.83 -4.62
N CYS A 98 6.02 4.43 -5.28
CA CYS A 98 4.68 4.53 -4.70
C CYS A 98 4.53 3.67 -3.42
N PRO A 99 5.08 2.43 -3.33
CA PRO A 99 5.09 1.65 -2.09
C PRO A 99 5.73 2.39 -0.91
N GLU A 100 6.77 3.20 -1.15
CA GLU A 100 7.44 3.98 -0.11
C GLU A 100 6.53 5.07 0.48
N VAL A 101 5.73 5.73 -0.34
CA VAL A 101 4.74 6.73 0.13
C VAL A 101 3.72 6.08 1.07
N VAL A 102 3.22 4.89 0.71
CA VAL A 102 2.27 4.14 1.56
C VAL A 102 2.96 3.64 2.83
N ARG A 103 4.20 3.18 2.74
CA ARG A 103 5.02 2.74 3.89
C ARG A 103 5.26 3.85 4.90
N LEU A 104 5.55 5.07 4.43
CA LEU A 104 5.71 6.24 5.30
C LEU A 104 4.41 6.54 6.05
N SER A 105 3.26 6.50 5.37
CA SER A 105 1.95 6.67 6.02
C SER A 105 1.70 5.57 7.06
N LEU A 106 1.97 4.32 6.72
CA LEU A 106 1.84 3.17 7.65
C LEU A 106 2.73 3.32 8.89
N THR A 107 3.92 3.88 8.74
CA THR A 107 4.86 4.10 9.86
C THR A 107 4.37 5.21 10.77
N LEU A 108 3.85 6.30 10.21
CA LEU A 108 3.41 7.48 10.96
C LEU A 108 2.04 7.29 11.62
N HIS A 109 1.12 6.60 10.94
CA HIS A 109 -0.27 6.40 11.36
C HIS A 109 -0.73 4.95 11.17
N PRO A 110 -0.09 3.97 11.85
CA PRO A 110 -0.32 2.54 11.58
C PRO A 110 -1.73 2.05 11.91
N ARG A 111 -2.48 2.80 12.73
CA ARG A 111 -3.85 2.46 13.14
C ARG A 111 -4.94 3.13 12.30
N GLU A 112 -4.56 3.97 11.36
CA GLU A 112 -5.51 4.77 10.56
C GLU A 112 -5.56 4.31 9.10
N LEU A 113 -4.58 3.52 8.66
CA LEU A 113 -4.54 3.04 7.29
C LEU A 113 -5.66 2.01 7.06
N LYS A 114 -6.66 2.39 6.26
CA LYS A 114 -7.89 1.60 6.06
C LYS A 114 -7.66 0.12 5.72
N PRO A 115 -6.72 -0.26 4.82
CA PRO A 115 -6.46 -1.67 4.54
C PRO A 115 -5.99 -2.44 5.78
N VAL A 116 -5.17 -1.82 6.63
CA VAL A 116 -4.66 -2.44 7.87
C VAL A 116 -5.78 -2.66 8.87
N VAL A 117 -6.65 -1.66 9.03
CA VAL A 117 -7.81 -1.75 9.94
C VAL A 117 -8.75 -2.88 9.49
N ALA A 118 -9.08 -2.93 8.20
CA ALA A 118 -9.96 -3.97 7.64
C ALA A 118 -9.37 -5.38 7.83
N MET A 119 -8.07 -5.58 7.55
CA MET A 119 -7.40 -6.86 7.80
C MET A 119 -7.36 -7.23 9.28
N ALA A 120 -7.14 -6.26 10.18
CA ALA A 120 -7.15 -6.51 11.61
C ALA A 120 -8.53 -6.97 12.10
N HIS A 121 -9.63 -6.38 11.61
CA HIS A 121 -11.00 -6.82 11.91
C HIS A 121 -11.24 -8.26 11.44
N GLU A 122 -10.78 -8.62 10.25
CA GLU A 122 -10.90 -10.00 9.75
C GLU A 122 -10.09 -11.00 10.58
N PHE A 123 -8.88 -10.67 11.02
CA PHE A 123 -8.14 -11.52 11.97
C PHE A 123 -8.87 -11.65 13.31
N GLN A 124 -9.48 -10.56 13.80
CA GLN A 124 -10.27 -10.60 15.03
C GLN A 124 -11.53 -11.49 14.88
N SER A 125 -12.18 -11.48 13.72
CA SER A 125 -13.36 -12.33 13.46
C SER A 125 -13.03 -13.83 13.49
N LEU A 126 -11.73 -14.19 13.32
CA LEU A 126 -11.22 -15.55 13.51
C LEU A 126 -10.82 -15.86 14.97
N GLY A 127 -11.15 -14.99 15.93
CA GLY A 127 -10.84 -15.18 17.35
C GLY A 127 -9.48 -14.65 17.78
N MET A 128 -8.76 -13.93 16.93
CA MET A 128 -7.47 -13.34 17.29
C MET A 128 -7.65 -12.10 18.16
N GLY A 129 -6.84 -11.95 19.20
CA GLY A 129 -6.86 -10.75 20.06
C GLY A 129 -6.47 -9.48 19.29
N HIS A 130 -7.08 -8.34 19.64
CA HIS A 130 -6.92 -7.07 18.92
C HIS A 130 -5.46 -6.67 18.64
N ALA A 131 -4.59 -6.77 19.65
CA ALA A 131 -3.19 -6.37 19.50
C ALA A 131 -2.43 -7.27 18.52
N GLU A 132 -2.70 -8.57 18.53
CA GLU A 132 -2.09 -9.52 17.60
C GLU A 132 -2.63 -9.34 16.18
N ALA A 133 -3.94 -9.20 16.04
CA ALA A 133 -4.59 -8.94 14.76
C ALA A 133 -4.01 -7.70 14.07
N LEU A 134 -3.82 -6.60 14.81
CA LEU A 134 -3.22 -5.38 14.29
C LEU A 134 -1.73 -5.58 13.93
N ARG A 135 -0.96 -6.33 14.73
CA ARG A 135 0.44 -6.65 14.40
C ARG A 135 0.54 -7.43 13.09
N ARG A 136 -0.27 -8.48 12.92
CA ARG A 136 -0.27 -9.31 11.70
C ARG A 136 -0.72 -8.53 10.47
N ALA A 137 -1.78 -7.74 10.58
CA ALA A 137 -2.25 -6.87 9.49
C ALA A 137 -1.15 -5.90 9.04
N ARG A 138 -0.43 -5.28 9.98
CA ARG A 138 0.72 -4.40 9.66
C ARG A 138 1.86 -5.17 9.00
N LEU A 139 2.26 -6.31 9.55
CA LEU A 139 3.34 -7.13 8.99
C LEU A 139 3.00 -7.57 7.57
N LEU A 140 1.78 -8.03 7.32
CA LEU A 140 1.34 -8.42 5.99
C LEU A 140 1.35 -7.23 5.01
N THR A 141 0.92 -6.05 5.47
CA THR A 141 0.99 -4.83 4.65
C THR A 141 2.44 -4.47 4.32
N HIS A 142 3.36 -4.49 5.30
CA HIS A 142 4.78 -4.25 5.05
C HIS A 142 5.37 -5.26 4.07
N THR A 143 5.02 -6.54 4.21
CA THR A 143 5.46 -7.60 3.28
C THR A 143 4.95 -7.32 1.86
N ALA A 144 3.66 -7.01 1.70
CA ALA A 144 3.09 -6.68 0.39
C ALA A 144 3.80 -5.47 -0.26
N LEU A 145 4.03 -4.40 0.50
CA LEU A 145 4.73 -3.20 0.00
C LEU A 145 6.17 -3.51 -0.41
N SER A 146 6.89 -4.31 0.40
CA SER A 146 8.27 -4.69 0.11
C SER A 146 8.38 -5.57 -1.14
N LEU A 147 7.45 -6.51 -1.32
CA LEU A 147 7.37 -7.33 -2.53
C LEU A 147 7.07 -6.49 -3.77
N VAL A 148 6.15 -5.51 -3.69
CA VAL A 148 5.89 -4.62 -4.84
C VAL A 148 7.16 -3.86 -5.21
N GLU A 149 7.88 -3.30 -4.23
CA GLU A 149 9.13 -2.56 -4.45
C GLU A 149 10.24 -3.45 -5.05
N GLU A 150 10.37 -4.68 -4.54
CA GLU A 150 11.32 -5.67 -5.08
C GLU A 150 11.05 -5.91 -6.56
N TYR A 151 9.81 -6.20 -6.94
CA TYR A 151 9.45 -6.47 -8.33
C TYR A 151 9.45 -5.22 -9.23
N GLN A 152 9.36 -4.01 -8.68
CA GLN A 152 9.65 -2.77 -9.41
C GLN A 152 11.14 -2.60 -9.69
N THR A 153 12.00 -3.06 -8.78
CA THR A 153 13.45 -2.84 -8.82
C THR A 153 14.18 -3.93 -9.60
N LEU A 154 13.71 -5.17 -9.52
CA LEU A 154 14.34 -6.33 -10.15
C LEU A 154 14.64 -6.15 -11.65
N PRO A 155 13.74 -5.63 -12.49
CA PRO A 155 14.02 -5.39 -13.90
C PRO A 155 15.16 -4.41 -14.16
N LEU A 156 15.45 -3.54 -13.20
CA LEU A 156 16.48 -2.50 -13.33
C LEU A 156 17.89 -3.02 -13.00
N ILE A 157 17.98 -3.98 -12.07
CA ILE A 157 19.26 -4.52 -11.58
C ILE A 157 19.61 -5.88 -12.21
N SER A 158 18.63 -6.69 -12.55
CA SER A 158 18.78 -8.02 -13.13
C SER A 158 17.75 -8.24 -14.25
N PRO A 159 17.89 -7.60 -15.41
CA PRO A 159 16.93 -7.74 -16.51
C PRO A 159 16.70 -9.19 -16.95
N GLN A 160 17.73 -10.03 -16.86
CA GLN A 160 17.68 -11.45 -17.23
C GLN A 160 16.78 -12.27 -16.28
N GLU A 161 16.81 -11.97 -14.99
CA GLU A 161 15.95 -12.63 -14.00
C GLU A 161 14.50 -12.15 -14.10
N ALA A 162 14.28 -10.91 -14.54
CA ALA A 162 12.95 -10.37 -14.77
C ALA A 162 12.24 -11.03 -15.96
N VAL A 163 12.99 -11.49 -16.96
CA VAL A 163 12.49 -12.08 -18.22
C VAL A 163 12.39 -13.61 -18.16
N ALA A 164 12.76 -14.25 -17.05
CA ALA A 164 12.77 -15.70 -16.94
C ALA A 164 11.38 -16.32 -17.20
N SER A 165 11.19 -16.82 -18.41
CA SER A 165 10.15 -17.73 -18.93
C SER A 165 9.27 -17.17 -20.05
N GLY A 166 9.79 -17.17 -21.28
CA GLY A 166 8.97 -17.13 -22.49
C GLY A 166 8.22 -15.80 -22.74
N ASP A 167 7.21 -15.84 -23.61
CA ASP A 167 6.45 -14.69 -24.11
C ASP A 167 5.51 -14.00 -23.10
N VAL A 168 5.68 -14.21 -21.79
CA VAL A 168 4.83 -13.59 -20.75
C VAL A 168 5.27 -12.14 -20.53
N PRO A 169 4.33 -11.17 -20.59
CA PRO A 169 4.64 -9.76 -20.30
C PRO A 169 5.32 -9.59 -18.94
N LEU A 170 6.31 -8.69 -18.85
CA LEU A 170 7.09 -8.44 -17.62
C LEU A 170 6.20 -8.19 -16.40
N ILE A 171 5.13 -7.42 -16.57
CA ILE A 171 4.19 -7.12 -15.48
C ILE A 171 3.43 -8.35 -15.01
N GLU A 172 3.04 -9.25 -15.93
CA GLU A 172 2.34 -10.49 -15.59
C GLU A 172 3.26 -11.45 -14.85
N ASN A 173 4.52 -11.56 -15.27
CA ASN A 173 5.53 -12.34 -14.58
C ASN A 173 5.79 -11.79 -13.16
N ALA A 174 5.97 -10.48 -13.02
CA ALA A 174 6.14 -9.81 -11.74
C ALA A 174 4.91 -10.05 -10.82
N PHE A 175 3.70 -9.92 -11.35
CA PHE A 175 2.47 -10.17 -10.59
C PHE A 175 2.35 -11.62 -10.12
N ASN A 176 2.64 -12.61 -10.98
CA ASN A 176 2.54 -14.02 -10.63
C ASN A 176 3.56 -14.42 -9.56
N ARG A 177 4.77 -13.88 -9.60
CA ARG A 177 5.80 -14.08 -8.57
C ARG A 177 5.40 -13.41 -7.25
N TYR A 178 5.07 -12.13 -7.31
CA TYR A 178 4.55 -11.37 -6.17
C TYR A 178 3.42 -12.12 -5.46
N ARG A 179 2.41 -12.56 -6.22
CA ARG A 179 1.24 -13.25 -5.69
C ARG A 179 1.60 -14.56 -4.98
N ARG A 180 2.55 -15.31 -5.52
CA ARG A 180 3.05 -16.57 -4.90
C ARG A 180 3.72 -16.28 -3.55
N ASP A 181 4.59 -15.28 -3.52
CA ASP A 181 5.34 -14.93 -2.31
C ASP A 181 4.42 -14.33 -1.24
N LEU A 182 3.47 -13.51 -1.67
CA LEU A 182 2.44 -12.98 -0.79
C LEU A 182 1.55 -14.08 -0.20
N GLN A 183 1.13 -15.07 -1.00
CA GLN A 183 0.34 -16.20 -0.52
C GLN A 183 1.10 -16.99 0.55
N SER A 184 2.39 -17.22 0.36
CA SER A 184 3.23 -17.88 1.36
C SER A 184 3.27 -17.09 2.67
N ALA A 185 3.38 -15.76 2.60
CA ALA A 185 3.34 -14.89 3.78
C ALA A 185 1.97 -14.93 4.47
N ILE A 186 0.89 -14.90 3.71
CA ILE A 186 -0.48 -15.03 4.23
C ILE A 186 -0.65 -16.35 4.98
N ASP A 187 -0.22 -17.45 4.40
CA ASP A 187 -0.36 -18.79 5.00
C ASP A 187 0.34 -18.86 6.36
N VAL A 188 1.53 -18.27 6.50
CA VAL A 188 2.22 -18.16 7.78
C VAL A 188 1.44 -17.28 8.77
N MET A 189 0.88 -16.15 8.31
CA MET A 189 0.12 -15.23 9.17
C MET A 189 -1.25 -15.76 9.59
N MET A 190 -1.82 -16.71 8.83
CA MET A 190 -3.11 -17.35 9.15
C MET A 190 -3.01 -18.44 10.21
N VAL A 191 -1.81 -18.89 10.58
CA VAL A 191 -1.62 -19.87 11.65
C VAL A 191 -2.06 -19.26 12.98
N VAL A 192 -3.24 -19.62 13.45
CA VAL A 192 -3.74 -19.28 14.78
C VAL A 192 -3.13 -20.28 15.77
N GLN A 193 -2.20 -19.84 16.60
CA GLN A 193 -1.68 -20.68 17.68
C GLN A 193 -2.73 -20.78 18.78
N PRO A 194 -3.09 -22.01 19.26
CA PRO A 194 -4.12 -22.20 20.28
C PRO A 194 -3.80 -21.57 21.64
N GLN A 195 -2.61 -21.01 21.82
CA GLN A 195 -2.10 -20.57 23.12
C GLN A 195 -2.60 -19.18 23.60
N TYR A 196 -3.37 -18.46 22.79
CA TYR A 196 -3.87 -17.11 23.18
C TYR A 196 -5.32 -17.12 23.67
N VAL A 197 -5.90 -18.28 23.98
CA VAL A 197 -7.25 -18.42 24.56
C VAL A 197 -7.20 -18.55 26.10
N GLN A 198 -6.19 -18.07 26.78
CA GLN A 198 -6.12 -17.93 28.24
C GLN A 198 -5.45 -16.57 28.50
N GLU A 199 -6.10 -15.70 29.16
CA GLU A 199 -6.68 -15.43 30.44
C GLU A 199 -7.47 -14.11 30.37
N SER A 200 -8.72 -14.22 30.80
CA SER A 200 -9.58 -13.06 31.18
C SER A 200 -9.30 -12.71 32.60
#